data_f44560e55c42ffa1e629e30786fb9534
#
_entry.id   f44560e55c42ffa1e629e30786fb9534
#
_cell.length_a   1.000
_cell.length_b   1.000
_cell.length_c   1.000
_cell.angle_alpha   90.00
_cell.angle_beta   90.00
_cell.angle_gamma   90.00
#
_symmetry.space_group_name_H-M   'P 1'
#
loop_
_entity.id
_entity.type
_entity.pdbx_description
1 polymer ?
#
loop_
_entity_poly.entity_id
_entity_poly.type
_entity_poly.pdbx_seq_one_letter_code
_entity_poly.pdbx_strand_id
1 'polypeptide(L)'
;MMLCFNTTYAQQTIDLSGKWNFTIEKEASSDDFVMLPGSMQTNGKGNEVTANTIWTGSTYDSSYYFNPFMAKYRMEGNVKYPFFLTPNKHYVGAACYKRTVNIPKTWKKKRVWLFLERP
;
A
#
# COMPACT_ATOMS: atom_id res chain seq x y z
N MET A 1 -24.66 -51.66 1.08
CA MET A 1 -25.01 -50.23 1.15
C MET A 1 -23.78 -49.47 1.67
N MET A 2 -23.05 -48.84 0.77
CA MET A 2 -21.75 -48.24 1.06
C MET A 2 -22.01 -46.72 1.32
N LEU A 3 -21.89 -46.28 2.56
CA LEU A 3 -22.04 -44.85 2.93
C LEU A 3 -20.74 -44.15 2.61
N CYS A 4 -20.71 -43.35 1.53
CA CYS A 4 -19.65 -42.40 1.23
C CYS A 4 -19.78 -41.22 2.18
N PHE A 5 -18.94 -41.14 3.19
CA PHE A 5 -18.76 -39.92 3.97
C PHE A 5 -17.95 -38.88 3.16
N ASN A 6 -18.65 -37.90 2.57
CA ASN A 6 -18.00 -36.71 2.03
C ASN A 6 -17.54 -35.83 3.19
N THR A 7 -16.27 -35.91 3.55
CA THR A 7 -15.66 -34.99 4.48
C THR A 7 -15.41 -33.65 3.74
N THR A 8 -16.34 -32.74 3.84
CA THR A 8 -16.14 -31.34 3.44
C THR A 8 -15.18 -30.70 4.44
N TYR A 9 -13.93 -30.50 4.02
CA TYR A 9 -12.98 -29.68 4.80
C TYR A 9 -13.38 -28.23 4.66
N ALA A 10 -14.02 -27.68 5.68
CA ALA A 10 -14.30 -26.25 5.76
C ALA A 10 -12.96 -25.51 5.89
N GLN A 11 -12.63 -24.68 4.92
CA GLN A 11 -11.49 -23.78 4.99
C GLN A 11 -11.77 -22.72 6.06
N GLN A 12 -10.91 -22.63 7.07
CA GLN A 12 -10.98 -21.59 8.08
C GLN A 12 -10.07 -20.44 7.67
N THR A 13 -10.59 -19.21 7.72
CA THR A 13 -9.85 -18.01 7.36
C THR A 13 -9.87 -17.01 8.51
N ILE A 14 -8.81 -16.21 8.61
CA ILE A 14 -8.73 -15.04 9.47
C ILE A 14 -8.59 -13.84 8.55
N ASP A 15 -9.53 -12.92 8.62
CA ASP A 15 -9.45 -11.66 7.90
C ASP A 15 -8.37 -10.77 8.53
N LEU A 16 -7.46 -10.29 7.70
CA LEU A 16 -6.38 -9.41 8.09
C LEU A 16 -6.67 -7.93 7.75
N SER A 17 -7.87 -7.60 7.32
CA SER A 17 -8.29 -6.21 7.13
C SER A 17 -8.27 -5.42 8.44
N GLY A 18 -8.24 -4.10 8.35
CA GLY A 18 -8.25 -3.19 9.48
C GLY A 18 -6.90 -2.55 9.79
N LYS A 19 -6.67 -2.22 11.06
CA LYS A 19 -5.52 -1.42 11.52
C LYS A 19 -4.22 -2.22 11.54
N TRP A 20 -3.17 -1.67 10.91
CA TRP A 20 -1.81 -2.18 10.93
C TRP A 20 -0.85 -1.10 11.40
N ASN A 21 0.13 -1.44 12.21
CA ASN A 21 1.23 -0.53 12.52
C ASN A 21 2.06 -0.30 11.26
N PHE A 22 2.47 0.94 11.06
CA PHE A 22 3.14 1.38 9.85
C PHE A 22 4.35 2.25 10.18
N THR A 23 5.48 2.00 9.52
CA THR A 23 6.67 2.83 9.63
C THR A 23 7.35 2.96 8.27
N ILE A 24 7.88 4.15 8.00
CA ILE A 24 8.76 4.42 6.85
C ILE A 24 10.19 4.32 7.34
N GLU A 25 11.11 3.83 6.52
CA GLU A 25 12.50 3.49 6.85
C GLU A 25 13.29 4.60 7.60
N LYS A 26 12.92 5.86 7.42
CA LYS A 26 13.58 7.01 8.06
C LYS A 26 12.96 7.44 9.39
N GLU A 27 11.82 6.88 9.76
CA GLU A 27 11.08 7.28 10.97
C GLU A 27 10.98 6.10 11.92
N ALA A 28 12.09 5.74 12.54
CA ALA A 28 12.21 4.54 13.38
C ALA A 28 11.35 4.54 14.67
N SER A 29 10.52 5.54 14.92
CA SER A 29 9.80 5.70 16.19
C SER A 29 8.38 6.24 16.11
N SER A 30 7.68 6.14 14.98
CA SER A 30 6.28 6.56 14.96
C SER A 30 5.34 5.39 15.26
N ASP A 31 4.51 5.54 16.28
CA ASP A 31 3.32 4.70 16.52
C ASP A 31 2.23 4.99 15.47
N ASP A 32 2.64 5.00 14.20
CA ASP A 32 1.77 5.31 13.10
C ASP A 32 1.04 4.07 12.60
N PHE A 33 -0.07 4.27 11.92
CA PHE A 33 -0.88 3.16 11.44
C PHE A 33 -1.49 3.45 10.07
N VAL A 34 -1.88 2.37 9.42
CA VAL A 34 -2.65 2.38 8.17
C VAL A 34 -3.83 1.43 8.28
N MET A 35 -4.86 1.70 7.49
CA MET A 35 -6.01 0.81 7.34
C MET A 35 -5.87 0.01 6.05
N LEU A 36 -5.95 -1.32 6.17
CA LEU A 36 -5.98 -2.23 5.04
C LEU A 36 -7.36 -2.89 4.89
N PRO A 37 -7.82 -3.16 3.65
CA PRO A 37 -7.16 -2.87 2.39
C PRO A 37 -7.09 -1.36 2.11
N GLY A 38 -6.01 -0.93 1.48
CA GLY A 38 -5.76 0.46 1.12
C GLY A 38 -4.30 0.68 0.79
N SER A 39 -4.02 1.66 -0.07
CA SER A 39 -2.65 2.04 -0.36
C SER A 39 -2.06 2.92 0.74
N MET A 40 -0.75 3.04 0.76
CA MET A 40 -0.04 3.97 1.63
C MET A 40 -0.55 5.40 1.42
N GLN A 41 -0.73 5.82 0.17
CA GLN A 41 -1.18 7.15 -0.20
C GLN A 41 -2.63 7.43 0.22
N THR A 42 -3.54 6.45 0.08
CA THR A 42 -4.94 6.60 0.53
C THR A 42 -5.04 6.71 2.04
N ASN A 43 -4.05 6.22 2.76
CA ASN A 43 -3.88 6.40 4.20
C ASN A 43 -3.15 7.71 4.56
N GLY A 44 -2.91 8.60 3.59
CA GLY A 44 -2.26 9.89 3.82
C GLY A 44 -0.76 9.81 4.08
N LYS A 45 -0.13 8.65 3.80
CA LYS A 45 1.30 8.41 4.04
C LYS A 45 2.14 8.73 2.81
N GLY A 46 3.36 9.17 3.04
CA GLY A 46 4.30 9.61 2.01
C GLY A 46 4.54 11.11 2.03
N ASN A 47 5.42 11.56 1.17
CA ASN A 47 5.82 12.96 1.06
C ASN A 47 4.78 13.77 0.28
N GLU A 48 4.71 15.06 0.56
CA GLU A 48 3.92 15.99 -0.25
C GLU A 48 4.46 16.04 -1.68
N VAL A 49 3.54 16.16 -2.62
CA VAL A 49 3.89 16.32 -4.04
C VAL A 49 4.28 17.78 -4.28
N THR A 50 5.50 17.98 -4.78
CA THR A 50 6.05 19.30 -5.10
C THR A 50 6.51 19.34 -6.56
N ALA A 51 6.82 20.53 -7.08
CA ALA A 51 7.36 20.69 -8.43
C ALA A 51 8.67 19.89 -8.67
N ASN A 52 9.38 19.54 -7.60
CA ASN A 52 10.63 18.78 -7.64
C ASN A 52 10.44 17.27 -7.43
N THR A 53 9.21 16.81 -7.23
CA THR A 53 8.94 15.38 -7.07
C THR A 53 9.26 14.65 -8.38
N ILE A 54 10.13 13.65 -8.31
CA ILE A 54 10.50 12.83 -9.47
C ILE A 54 9.54 11.64 -9.54
N TRP A 55 8.75 11.59 -10.59
CA TRP A 55 7.81 10.51 -10.86
C TRP A 55 8.40 9.46 -11.78
N THR A 56 7.97 8.24 -11.65
CA THR A 56 8.39 7.16 -12.56
C THR A 56 8.13 7.52 -14.03
N GLY A 57 7.01 8.19 -14.32
CA GLY A 57 6.68 8.67 -15.65
C GLY A 57 7.68 9.70 -16.21
N SER A 58 8.34 10.48 -15.36
CA SER A 58 9.34 11.47 -15.82
C SER A 58 10.62 10.84 -16.37
N THR A 59 10.85 9.56 -16.12
CA THR A 59 11.94 8.80 -16.75
C THR A 59 11.71 8.58 -18.25
N TYR A 60 10.45 8.55 -18.65
CA TYR A 60 10.04 8.33 -20.04
C TYR A 60 9.67 9.64 -20.76
N ASP A 61 9.09 10.58 -20.02
CA ASP A 61 8.70 11.89 -20.52
C ASP A 61 9.02 12.97 -19.49
N SER A 62 10.12 13.66 -19.72
CA SER A 62 10.57 14.78 -18.89
C SER A 62 10.00 16.14 -19.34
N SER A 63 9.14 16.18 -20.35
CA SER A 63 8.62 17.41 -20.94
C SER A 63 7.91 18.32 -19.91
N TYR A 64 7.33 17.74 -18.88
CA TYR A 64 6.75 18.47 -17.77
C TYR A 64 7.69 19.54 -17.21
N TYR A 65 8.99 19.25 -17.10
CA TYR A 65 9.97 20.15 -16.49
C TYR A 65 10.45 21.26 -17.43
N PHE A 66 10.39 21.04 -18.73
CA PHE A 66 10.97 21.94 -19.74
C PHE A 66 9.95 22.64 -20.62
N ASN A 67 8.75 22.05 -20.77
CA ASN A 67 7.73 22.61 -21.64
C ASN A 67 7.13 23.88 -21.02
N PRO A 68 7.18 25.04 -21.74
CA PRO A 68 6.61 26.29 -21.23
C PRO A 68 5.12 26.23 -20.94
N PHE A 69 4.35 25.42 -21.70
CA PHE A 69 2.90 25.25 -21.47
C PHE A 69 2.59 24.55 -20.14
N MET A 70 3.56 23.80 -19.58
CA MET A 70 3.44 23.16 -18.29
C MET A 70 3.88 24.04 -17.11
N ALA A 71 4.43 25.23 -17.37
CA ALA A 71 4.96 26.13 -16.34
C ALA A 71 3.92 26.44 -15.25
N LYS A 72 2.67 26.67 -15.63
CA LYS A 72 1.56 26.93 -14.70
C LYS A 72 1.28 25.80 -13.72
N TYR A 73 1.64 24.57 -14.05
CA TYR A 73 1.45 23.40 -13.20
C TYR A 73 2.66 23.08 -12.31
N ARG A 74 3.70 23.92 -12.37
CA ARG A 74 4.87 23.86 -11.49
C ARG A 74 4.88 24.99 -10.44
N MET A 75 3.88 25.87 -10.49
CA MET A 75 3.77 26.97 -9.52
C MET A 75 3.28 26.47 -8.18
N GLU A 76 3.75 27.08 -7.10
CA GLU A 76 3.27 26.82 -5.75
C GLU A 76 1.75 26.96 -5.68
N GLY A 77 1.09 26.03 -4.99
CA GLY A 77 -0.38 25.95 -4.89
C GLY A 77 -1.09 25.41 -6.13
N ASN A 78 -0.39 25.17 -7.26
CA ASN A 78 -0.99 24.62 -8.46
C ASN A 78 -0.15 23.49 -9.09
N VAL A 79 0.61 22.77 -8.28
CA VAL A 79 1.44 21.67 -8.77
C VAL A 79 0.54 20.53 -9.23
N LYS A 80 0.59 20.23 -10.53
CA LYS A 80 -0.17 19.12 -11.15
C LYS A 80 0.71 18.40 -12.16
N TYR A 81 0.84 17.11 -11.99
CA TYR A 81 1.50 16.26 -12.98
C TYR A 81 0.51 15.85 -14.08
N PRO A 82 0.93 15.78 -15.35
CA PRO A 82 0.06 15.43 -16.47
C PRO A 82 -0.25 13.94 -16.55
N PHE A 83 0.14 13.17 -15.54
CA PHE A 83 -0.07 11.72 -15.51
C PHE A 83 -1.39 11.38 -14.85
N PHE A 84 -2.13 10.45 -15.45
CA PHE A 84 -3.32 9.88 -14.84
C PHE A 84 -2.98 9.19 -13.53
N LEU A 85 -3.92 9.26 -12.59
CA LEU A 85 -3.80 8.61 -11.28
C LEU A 85 -2.61 9.11 -10.45
N THR A 86 -2.26 10.37 -10.58
CA THR A 86 -1.28 11.01 -9.69
C THR A 86 -1.81 11.00 -8.26
N PRO A 87 -1.18 10.27 -7.33
CA PRO A 87 -1.60 10.29 -5.92
C PRO A 87 -1.23 11.61 -5.26
N ASN A 88 -1.97 11.98 -4.20
CA ASN A 88 -1.69 13.19 -3.43
C ASN A 88 -0.38 13.12 -2.62
N LYS A 89 0.09 11.92 -2.39
CA LYS A 89 1.35 11.64 -1.68
C LYS A 89 2.24 10.77 -2.55
N HIS A 90 3.54 10.97 -2.42
CA HIS A 90 4.55 10.21 -3.16
C HIS A 90 5.63 9.68 -2.21
N TYR A 91 5.99 8.41 -2.35
CA TYR A 91 7.09 7.82 -1.60
C TYR A 91 7.76 6.72 -2.42
N VAL A 92 9.08 6.75 -2.41
CA VAL A 92 9.94 5.68 -2.93
C VAL A 92 10.90 5.29 -1.82
N GLY A 93 10.83 4.06 -1.38
CA GLY A 93 11.63 3.55 -0.28
C GLY A 93 10.96 2.34 0.39
N ALA A 94 11.58 1.84 1.46
CA ALA A 94 11.02 0.75 2.24
C ALA A 94 9.94 1.26 3.21
N ALA A 95 8.84 0.52 3.28
CA ALA A 95 7.78 0.74 4.24
C ALA A 95 7.49 -0.57 4.97
N CYS A 96 7.39 -0.50 6.29
CA CYS A 96 7.14 -1.66 7.14
C CYS A 96 5.69 -1.67 7.63
N TYR A 97 5.01 -2.77 7.41
CA TYR A 97 3.65 -3.04 7.89
C TYR A 97 3.71 -4.16 8.92
N LYS A 98 3.20 -3.93 10.12
CA LYS A 98 3.26 -4.90 11.21
C LYS A 98 1.89 -5.11 11.84
N ARG A 99 1.51 -6.37 12.01
CA ARG A 99 0.31 -6.78 12.73
C ARG A 99 0.55 -8.09 13.46
N THR A 100 0.06 -8.18 14.69
CA THR A 100 0.03 -9.44 15.45
C THR A 100 -1.28 -10.16 15.17
N VAL A 101 -1.20 -11.43 14.84
CA VAL A 101 -2.36 -12.28 14.55
C VAL A 101 -2.35 -13.46 15.50
N ASN A 102 -3.47 -13.68 16.18
CA ASN A 102 -3.65 -14.83 17.05
C ASN A 102 -4.18 -16.02 16.25
N ILE A 103 -3.35 -17.04 16.09
CA ILE A 103 -3.73 -18.29 15.42
C ILE A 103 -4.46 -19.20 16.41
N PRO A 104 -5.68 -19.65 16.13
CA PRO A 104 -6.41 -20.57 17.00
C PRO A 104 -5.65 -21.86 17.25
N LYS A 105 -5.70 -22.37 18.48
CA LYS A 105 -5.07 -23.66 18.84
C LYS A 105 -5.58 -24.83 17.99
N THR A 106 -6.80 -24.73 17.48
CA THR A 106 -7.40 -25.73 16.56
C THR A 106 -6.67 -25.86 15.23
N TRP A 107 -5.82 -24.87 14.88
CA TRP A 107 -4.99 -24.91 13.68
C TRP A 107 -3.64 -25.59 13.92
N LYS A 108 -3.33 -26.00 15.15
CA LYS A 108 -2.12 -26.76 15.47
C LYS A 108 -2.05 -28.00 14.58
N LYS A 109 -0.91 -28.23 13.96
CA LYS A 109 -0.66 -29.33 12.98
C LYS A 109 -1.38 -29.15 11.63
N LYS A 110 -2.04 -28.03 11.36
CA LYS A 110 -2.58 -27.70 10.05
C LYS A 110 -1.58 -26.85 9.26
N ARG A 111 -1.68 -26.90 7.92
CA ARG A 111 -0.94 -25.97 7.06
C ARG A 111 -1.67 -24.64 7.09
N VAL A 112 -0.92 -23.56 7.35
CA VAL A 112 -1.41 -22.19 7.35
C VAL A 112 -0.77 -21.45 6.19
N TRP A 113 -1.58 -20.73 5.45
CA TRP A 113 -1.14 -19.90 4.32
C TRP A 113 -1.42 -18.43 4.65
N LEU A 114 -0.45 -17.57 4.36
CA LEU A 114 -0.68 -16.14 4.29
C LEU A 114 -0.99 -15.79 2.83
N PHE A 115 -2.16 -15.23 2.61
CA PHE A 115 -2.56 -14.74 1.30
C PHE A 115 -2.61 -13.22 1.30
N LEU A 116 -1.82 -12.58 0.44
CA LEU A 116 -1.80 -11.15 0.23
C LEU A 116 -2.15 -10.91 -1.23
N GLU A 117 -3.26 -10.20 -1.45
CA GLU A 117 -3.70 -9.83 -2.78
C GLU A 117 -3.20 -8.43 -3.11
N ARG A 118 -2.37 -8.32 -4.14
CA ARG A 118 -1.80 -7.05 -4.64
C ARG A 118 -1.17 -6.21 -3.52
N PRO A 119 -0.13 -6.72 -2.86
CA PRO A 119 0.59 -5.97 -1.84
C PRO A 119 1.33 -4.77 -2.43
#